data_b3f27d86461b78f5dca7fb9b7aef14f8
#
_entry.id   b3f27d86461b78f5dca7fb9b7aef14f8
#
_cell.length_a   1.000
_cell.length_b   1.000
_cell.length_c   1.000
_cell.angle_alpha   90.00
_cell.angle_beta   90.00
_cell.angle_gamma   90.00
#
_symmetry.space_group_name_H-M   'P 1'
#
loop_
_entity.id
_entity.type
_entity.pdbx_description
1 polymer ?
#
loop_
_entity_poly.entity_id
_entity_poly.type
_entity_poly.pdbx_seq_one_letter_code
_entity_poly.pdbx_strand_id
1 'polypeptide(L)'
;MPLITFIIPYYNLPLALVKECVDSIIQLPLDREEREIIVVDDGSTLSIEKDFDVVYEGIVYIRQKNGGPGAARNAGIEKATGEYIQFVDGDDRLVADNYASCIDKLRELSPDMLMFNWTYGKARHGECRWEGPMSGAAYMRTKNLRAVVWAYVFRRQLVENIRFTPNIYHEDEEFTARIVLKVKTLFFSSCEAYFYRLRQQSITTTRNDSLHINKRLDNMEMVIKNLFKDAERLQGEEKQGMERRVAQLTMDYIFNVARLTRSAVELEKRISNLRKSRLYPLPKKSYTYIYILFRTVTNTRLGRRLLILAVSLLNYKR
;
A
#
# COMPACT_ATOMS: atom_id res chain seq x y z
N MET A 1 4.33 -16.19 22.15
CA MET A 1 4.13 -15.00 21.30
C MET A 1 3.83 -15.51 19.90
N PRO A 2 2.73 -15.08 19.27
CA PRO A 2 2.42 -15.49 17.91
C PRO A 2 3.54 -15.13 16.93
N LEU A 3 3.71 -15.94 15.89
CA LEU A 3 4.64 -15.64 14.81
C LEU A 3 4.09 -14.47 13.98
N ILE A 4 2.80 -14.52 13.61
CA ILE A 4 2.18 -13.50 12.76
C ILE A 4 0.87 -13.00 13.36
N THR A 5 0.72 -11.68 13.45
CA THR A 5 -0.57 -11.00 13.64
C THR A 5 -1.13 -10.60 12.28
N PHE A 6 -2.30 -11.13 11.94
CA PHE A 6 -3.07 -10.73 10.77
C PHE A 6 -4.09 -9.66 11.16
N ILE A 7 -3.98 -8.48 10.55
CA ILE A 7 -4.87 -7.34 10.81
C ILE A 7 -5.80 -7.16 9.62
N ILE A 8 -7.10 -7.26 9.87
CA ILE A 8 -8.16 -7.22 8.86
C ILE A 8 -9.03 -5.97 9.08
N PRO A 9 -8.80 -4.87 8.35
CA PRO A 9 -9.73 -3.74 8.37
C PRO A 9 -11.05 -4.14 7.70
N TYR A 10 -12.17 -3.80 8.35
CA TYR A 10 -13.51 -4.11 7.90
C TYR A 10 -14.39 -2.85 7.93
N TYR A 11 -15.15 -2.61 6.85
CA TYR A 11 -16.17 -1.56 6.82
C TYR A 11 -17.27 -1.91 5.82
N ASN A 12 -18.48 -2.17 6.30
CA ASN A 12 -19.66 -2.45 5.48
C ASN A 12 -19.45 -3.50 4.38
N LEU A 13 -18.62 -4.53 4.63
CA LEU A 13 -18.44 -5.64 3.72
C LEU A 13 -19.48 -6.73 3.97
N PRO A 14 -19.89 -7.49 2.93
CA PRO A 14 -20.65 -8.70 3.13
C PRO A 14 -19.93 -9.68 4.07
N LEU A 15 -20.63 -10.16 5.09
CA LEU A 15 -20.07 -11.09 6.09
C LEU A 15 -19.36 -12.31 5.45
N ALA A 16 -19.94 -12.84 4.36
CA ALA A 16 -19.35 -13.98 3.65
C ALA A 16 -17.93 -13.71 3.16
N LEU A 17 -17.62 -12.48 2.72
CA LEU A 17 -16.27 -12.12 2.27
C LEU A 17 -15.29 -12.07 3.43
N VAL A 18 -15.71 -11.50 4.57
CA VAL A 18 -14.86 -11.42 5.76
C VAL A 18 -14.59 -12.81 6.31
N LYS A 19 -15.59 -13.71 6.29
CA LYS A 19 -15.41 -15.13 6.63
C LYS A 19 -14.41 -15.81 5.69
N GLU A 20 -14.55 -15.65 4.37
CA GLU A 20 -13.59 -16.20 3.39
C GLU A 20 -12.17 -15.68 3.63
N CYS A 21 -12.01 -14.39 3.99
CA CYS A 21 -10.72 -13.81 4.36
C CYS A 21 -10.13 -14.52 5.58
N VAL A 22 -10.89 -14.63 6.66
CA VAL A 22 -10.46 -15.29 7.91
C VAL A 22 -10.16 -16.77 7.71
N ASP A 23 -11.02 -17.49 7.00
CA ASP A 23 -10.84 -18.91 6.70
C ASP A 23 -9.52 -19.16 5.93
N SER A 24 -9.16 -18.25 5.02
CA SER A 24 -7.89 -18.34 4.28
C SER A 24 -6.67 -18.21 5.18
N ILE A 25 -6.77 -17.49 6.29
CA ILE A 25 -5.72 -17.36 7.31
C ILE A 25 -5.68 -18.61 8.20
N ILE A 26 -6.86 -19.14 8.57
CA ILE A 26 -6.97 -20.35 9.40
C ILE A 26 -6.38 -21.58 8.69
N GLN A 27 -6.48 -21.63 7.36
CA GLN A 27 -5.95 -22.71 6.52
C GLN A 27 -4.41 -22.66 6.35
N LEU A 28 -3.73 -21.61 6.82
CA LEU A 28 -2.28 -21.54 6.75
C LEU A 28 -1.62 -22.60 7.66
N PRO A 29 -0.40 -23.09 7.32
CA PRO A 29 0.36 -24.03 8.14
C PRO A 29 1.00 -23.32 9.35
N LEU A 30 0.15 -22.78 10.19
CA LEU A 30 0.47 -22.13 11.48
C LEU A 30 -0.38 -22.79 12.55
N ASP A 31 0.23 -23.13 13.67
CA ASP A 31 -0.51 -23.54 14.85
C ASP A 31 -1.36 -22.37 15.38
N ARG A 32 -2.37 -22.69 16.21
CA ARG A 32 -3.26 -21.66 16.76
C ARG A 32 -2.48 -20.60 17.54
N GLU A 33 -1.48 -21.01 18.27
CA GLU A 33 -0.61 -20.17 19.11
C GLU A 33 0.38 -19.33 18.27
N GLU A 34 0.63 -19.72 17.03
CA GLU A 34 1.52 -19.01 16.10
C GLU A 34 0.83 -17.90 15.33
N ARG A 35 -0.51 -17.88 15.30
CA ARG A 35 -1.28 -16.84 14.61
C ARG A 35 -2.16 -16.05 15.56
N GLU A 36 -2.21 -14.77 15.37
CA GLU A 36 -3.17 -13.84 15.97
C GLU A 36 -3.98 -13.20 14.86
N ILE A 37 -5.30 -13.16 14.99
CA ILE A 37 -6.20 -12.53 14.00
C ILE A 37 -6.93 -11.40 14.69
N ILE A 38 -6.81 -10.19 14.15
CA ILE A 38 -7.47 -8.97 14.64
C ILE A 38 -8.35 -8.41 13.53
N VAL A 39 -9.65 -8.45 13.74
CA VAL A 39 -10.64 -7.83 12.85
C VAL A 39 -11.01 -6.46 13.40
N VAL A 40 -10.79 -5.41 12.61
CA VAL A 40 -11.09 -4.04 13.02
C VAL A 40 -12.25 -3.49 12.21
N ASP A 41 -13.42 -3.40 12.86
CA ASP A 41 -14.63 -2.76 12.32
C ASP A 41 -14.51 -1.25 12.42
N ASP A 42 -14.29 -0.59 11.28
CA ASP A 42 -14.17 0.86 11.18
C ASP A 42 -15.54 1.57 11.14
N GLY A 43 -16.44 1.21 12.04
CA GLY A 43 -17.73 1.84 12.22
C GLY A 43 -18.78 1.42 11.20
N SER A 44 -18.84 0.13 10.87
CA SER A 44 -19.88 -0.43 9.99
C SER A 44 -21.29 -0.17 10.53
N THR A 45 -22.27 -0.09 9.63
CA THR A 45 -23.68 0.10 9.98
C THR A 45 -24.20 -1.05 10.85
N LEU A 46 -23.80 -2.28 10.50
CA LEU A 46 -24.10 -3.48 11.29
C LEU A 46 -22.81 -4.07 11.84
N SER A 47 -22.79 -4.40 13.13
CA SER A 47 -21.70 -5.16 13.75
C SER A 47 -21.81 -6.62 13.36
N ILE A 48 -20.67 -7.23 13.08
CA ILE A 48 -20.54 -8.67 12.81
C ILE A 48 -19.96 -9.45 14.01
N GLU A 49 -19.76 -8.77 15.14
CA GLU A 49 -19.12 -9.32 16.34
C GLU A 49 -19.73 -10.64 16.77
N LYS A 50 -21.05 -10.66 16.96
CA LYS A 50 -21.79 -11.88 17.37
C LYS A 50 -21.66 -13.03 16.39
N ASP A 51 -21.62 -12.73 15.10
CA ASP A 51 -21.45 -13.74 14.04
C ASP A 51 -20.04 -14.34 14.04
N PHE A 52 -19.05 -13.55 14.53
CA PHE A 52 -17.66 -14.00 14.66
C PHE A 52 -17.44 -14.80 15.94
N ASP A 53 -17.94 -14.34 17.08
CA ASP A 53 -17.81 -15.03 18.38
C ASP A 53 -18.36 -16.45 18.35
N VAL A 54 -19.43 -16.69 17.59
CA VAL A 54 -20.05 -18.01 17.45
C VAL A 54 -19.22 -18.97 16.58
N VAL A 55 -18.47 -18.44 15.59
CA VAL A 55 -17.80 -19.26 14.56
C VAL A 55 -16.30 -19.38 14.79
N TYR A 56 -15.68 -18.32 15.35
CA TYR A 56 -14.22 -18.21 15.41
C TYR A 56 -13.75 -17.93 16.84
N GLU A 57 -13.32 -18.97 17.52
CA GLU A 57 -12.73 -18.83 18.86
C GLU A 57 -11.33 -18.17 18.76
N GLY A 58 -11.10 -17.15 19.59
CA GLY A 58 -9.79 -16.50 19.74
C GLY A 58 -9.45 -15.43 18.71
N ILE A 59 -10.43 -14.97 17.93
CA ILE A 59 -10.27 -13.77 17.10
C ILE A 59 -10.50 -12.53 17.98
N VAL A 60 -9.62 -11.54 17.86
CA VAL A 60 -9.79 -10.24 18.51
C VAL A 60 -10.64 -9.35 17.59
N TYR A 61 -11.83 -8.98 18.07
CA TYR A 61 -12.69 -8.02 17.37
C TYR A 61 -12.62 -6.65 18.02
N ILE A 62 -12.37 -5.62 17.22
CA ILE A 62 -12.29 -4.22 17.65
C ILE A 62 -13.29 -3.43 16.82
N ARG A 63 -14.14 -2.64 17.48
CA ARG A 63 -15.01 -1.69 16.80
C ARG A 63 -14.67 -0.27 17.16
N GLN A 64 -14.53 0.60 16.16
CA GLN A 64 -14.22 2.01 16.34
C GLN A 64 -15.14 2.92 15.53
N LYS A 65 -15.10 4.23 15.80
CA LYS A 65 -15.72 5.22 14.93
C LYS A 65 -14.97 5.27 13.60
N ASN A 66 -15.69 5.35 12.48
CA ASN A 66 -15.08 5.39 11.16
C ASN A 66 -14.00 6.47 11.05
N GLY A 67 -12.81 6.04 10.75
CA GLY A 67 -11.60 6.86 10.56
C GLY A 67 -10.81 6.49 9.28
N GLY A 68 -11.39 5.61 8.45
CA GLY A 68 -10.78 5.10 7.22
C GLY A 68 -9.83 3.93 7.45
N PRO A 69 -9.38 3.27 6.36
CA PRO A 69 -8.58 2.03 6.44
C PRO A 69 -7.27 2.22 7.21
N GLY A 70 -6.64 3.40 7.12
CA GLY A 70 -5.42 3.70 7.87
C GLY A 70 -5.65 3.73 9.39
N ALA A 71 -6.78 4.30 9.84
CA ALA A 71 -7.13 4.32 11.26
C ALA A 71 -7.43 2.91 11.78
N ALA A 72 -8.14 2.08 11.00
CA ALA A 72 -8.41 0.69 11.35
C ALA A 72 -7.12 -0.12 11.45
N ARG A 73 -6.19 0.03 10.49
CA ARG A 73 -4.88 -0.62 10.56
C ARG A 73 -4.06 -0.17 11.78
N ASN A 74 -4.13 1.12 12.15
CA ASN A 74 -3.48 1.63 13.36
C ASN A 74 -4.01 0.97 14.63
N ALA A 75 -5.34 0.84 14.77
CA ALA A 75 -5.95 0.17 15.92
C ALA A 75 -5.51 -1.31 16.00
N GLY A 76 -5.41 -1.98 14.86
CA GLY A 76 -4.86 -3.33 14.80
C GLY A 76 -3.39 -3.39 15.21
N ILE A 77 -2.53 -2.45 14.75
CA ILE A 77 -1.11 -2.37 15.14
C ILE A 77 -0.97 -2.23 16.67
N GLU A 78 -1.81 -1.42 17.31
CA GLU A 78 -1.78 -1.18 18.76
C GLU A 78 -2.09 -2.44 19.59
N LYS A 79 -2.89 -3.35 19.05
CA LYS A 79 -3.27 -4.61 19.70
C LYS A 79 -2.39 -5.79 19.32
N ALA A 80 -1.65 -5.68 18.21
CA ALA A 80 -0.80 -6.74 17.69
C ALA A 80 0.27 -7.17 18.69
N THR A 81 0.36 -8.47 18.95
CA THR A 81 1.35 -9.09 19.85
C THR A 81 2.35 -9.98 19.13
N GLY A 82 2.06 -10.38 17.89
CA GLY A 82 2.93 -11.24 17.09
C GLY A 82 4.28 -10.62 16.75
N GLU A 83 5.24 -11.47 16.39
CA GLU A 83 6.57 -11.04 15.94
C GLU A 83 6.47 -10.26 14.63
N TYR A 84 5.61 -10.73 13.73
CA TYR A 84 5.33 -10.09 12.43
C TYR A 84 3.90 -9.58 12.35
N ILE A 85 3.69 -8.62 11.44
CA ILE A 85 2.36 -8.11 11.07
C ILE A 85 2.14 -8.33 9.59
N GLN A 86 0.93 -8.81 9.25
CA GLN A 86 0.39 -8.91 7.90
C GLN A 86 -0.97 -8.22 7.84
N PHE A 87 -1.12 -7.24 6.97
CA PHE A 87 -2.45 -6.70 6.66
C PHE A 87 -3.14 -7.57 5.62
N VAL A 88 -4.43 -7.80 5.79
CA VAL A 88 -5.28 -8.49 4.80
C VAL A 88 -6.58 -7.70 4.67
N ASP A 89 -6.88 -7.18 3.49
CA ASP A 89 -8.15 -6.46 3.30
C ASP A 89 -9.32 -7.44 3.39
N GLY A 90 -10.39 -7.07 4.10
CA GLY A 90 -11.48 -7.99 4.49
C GLY A 90 -12.33 -8.56 3.34
N ASP A 91 -12.12 -8.11 2.10
CA ASP A 91 -12.73 -8.64 0.88
C ASP A 91 -11.76 -9.51 0.04
N ASP A 92 -10.52 -9.65 0.50
CA ASP A 92 -9.46 -10.42 -0.15
C ASP A 92 -9.16 -11.71 0.62
N ARG A 93 -8.16 -12.47 0.18
CA ARG A 93 -7.72 -13.69 0.87
C ARG A 93 -6.26 -14.01 0.61
N LEU A 94 -5.64 -14.76 1.50
CA LEU A 94 -4.32 -15.35 1.26
C LEU A 94 -4.44 -16.61 0.40
N VAL A 95 -3.42 -16.88 -0.40
CA VAL A 95 -3.29 -18.12 -1.17
C VAL A 95 -2.44 -19.07 -0.34
N ALA A 96 -3.09 -19.97 0.41
CA ALA A 96 -2.47 -20.76 1.47
C ALA A 96 -1.19 -21.49 1.03
N ASP A 97 -1.22 -22.24 -0.09
CA ASP A 97 -0.06 -22.99 -0.59
C ASP A 97 1.14 -22.08 -0.90
N ASN A 98 0.88 -20.92 -1.50
CA ASN A 98 1.94 -19.97 -1.86
C ASN A 98 2.42 -19.18 -0.63
N TYR A 99 1.50 -18.85 0.30
CA TYR A 99 1.85 -18.14 1.53
C TYR A 99 2.63 -19.04 2.51
N ALA A 100 2.45 -20.36 2.46
CA ALA A 100 3.24 -21.32 3.22
C ALA A 100 4.75 -21.11 3.01
N SER A 101 5.19 -20.89 1.76
CA SER A 101 6.58 -20.57 1.45
C SER A 101 7.07 -19.28 2.12
N CYS A 102 6.18 -18.31 2.36
CA CYS A 102 6.52 -17.10 3.12
C CYS A 102 6.72 -17.42 4.60
N ILE A 103 5.87 -18.28 5.20
CA ILE A 103 5.98 -18.72 6.59
C ILE A 103 7.30 -19.47 6.80
N ASP A 104 7.64 -20.41 5.90
CA ASP A 104 8.91 -21.13 5.98
C ASP A 104 10.09 -20.17 5.95
N LYS A 105 10.04 -19.16 5.08
CA LYS A 105 11.10 -18.16 4.97
C LYS A 105 11.19 -17.24 6.18
N LEU A 106 10.08 -16.91 6.83
CA LEU A 106 10.07 -16.19 8.11
C LEU A 106 10.78 -16.99 9.20
N ARG A 107 10.47 -18.30 9.29
CA ARG A 107 11.10 -19.21 10.28
C ARG A 107 12.59 -19.41 10.02
N GLU A 108 12.97 -19.60 8.75
CA GLU A 108 14.35 -19.90 8.34
C GLU A 108 15.29 -18.71 8.53
N LEU A 109 14.90 -17.51 8.07
CA LEU A 109 15.79 -16.36 7.92
C LEU A 109 15.49 -15.22 8.89
N SER A 110 14.33 -15.23 9.52
CA SER A 110 13.89 -14.16 10.42
C SER A 110 14.11 -12.74 9.85
N PRO A 111 13.70 -12.47 8.60
CA PRO A 111 13.95 -11.17 7.94
C PRO A 111 13.13 -10.05 8.56
N ASP A 112 13.51 -8.79 8.27
CA ASP A 112 12.68 -7.65 8.68
C ASP A 112 11.39 -7.55 7.86
N MET A 113 11.44 -7.94 6.57
CA MET A 113 10.30 -7.86 5.66
C MET A 113 10.39 -8.91 4.55
N LEU A 114 9.25 -9.53 4.25
CA LEU A 114 9.04 -10.31 3.01
C LEU A 114 7.99 -9.63 2.16
N MET A 115 8.32 -9.35 0.91
CA MET A 115 7.38 -8.88 -0.11
C MET A 115 7.04 -10.02 -1.05
N PHE A 116 5.80 -10.07 -1.54
CA PHE A 116 5.33 -11.11 -2.47
C PHE A 116 4.41 -10.52 -3.55
N ASN A 117 4.11 -11.33 -4.56
CA ASN A 117 3.18 -10.97 -5.61
C ASN A 117 1.74 -11.37 -5.26
N TRP A 118 0.81 -10.94 -6.09
CA TRP A 118 -0.62 -11.20 -5.97
C TRP A 118 -1.24 -11.54 -7.32
N THR A 119 -2.45 -12.08 -7.28
CA THR A 119 -3.27 -12.39 -8.44
C THR A 119 -4.67 -11.82 -8.31
N TYR A 120 -5.34 -11.61 -9.45
CA TYR A 120 -6.77 -11.26 -9.56
C TYR A 120 -7.63 -12.45 -9.97
N GLY A 121 -7.02 -13.59 -10.23
CA GLY A 121 -7.66 -14.80 -10.73
C GLY A 121 -7.10 -16.05 -10.07
N LYS A 122 -6.99 -17.13 -10.83
CA LYS A 122 -6.38 -18.36 -10.34
C LYS A 122 -4.89 -18.12 -10.08
N ALA A 123 -4.46 -18.37 -8.86
CA ALA A 123 -3.05 -18.25 -8.50
C ALA A 123 -2.20 -19.27 -9.26
N ARG A 124 -1.01 -18.87 -9.65
CA ARG A 124 -0.01 -19.79 -10.18
C ARG A 124 0.65 -20.51 -9.01
N HIS A 125 0.62 -21.84 -9.07
CA HIS A 125 1.32 -22.70 -8.13
C HIS A 125 2.66 -23.08 -8.74
N GLY A 126 3.71 -23.19 -7.92
CA GLY A 126 5.03 -23.57 -8.35
C GLY A 126 6.12 -23.08 -7.40
N GLU A 127 7.36 -23.34 -7.76
CA GLU A 127 8.50 -22.93 -6.96
C GLU A 127 8.61 -21.41 -6.88
N CYS A 128 8.67 -20.90 -5.63
CA CYS A 128 8.83 -19.50 -5.35
C CYS A 128 10.29 -19.09 -5.49
N ARG A 129 10.56 -18.14 -6.37
CA ARG A 129 11.88 -17.53 -6.47
C ARG A 129 12.00 -16.39 -5.46
N TRP A 130 13.17 -16.30 -4.83
CA TRP A 130 13.47 -15.31 -3.81
C TRP A 130 14.63 -14.42 -4.27
N GLU A 131 14.47 -13.11 -4.16
CA GLU A 131 15.53 -12.12 -4.33
C GLU A 131 15.82 -11.50 -2.96
N GLY A 132 17.09 -11.39 -2.61
CA GLY A 132 17.54 -10.82 -1.33
C GLY A 132 18.68 -11.65 -0.69
N PRO A 133 19.14 -11.27 0.52
CA PRO A 133 18.69 -10.10 1.28
C PRO A 133 19.16 -8.78 0.65
N MET A 134 18.36 -7.72 0.85
CA MET A 134 18.78 -6.34 0.55
C MET A 134 18.21 -5.38 1.60
N SER A 135 18.80 -4.19 1.75
CA SER A 135 18.19 -3.15 2.60
C SER A 135 17.01 -2.50 1.90
N GLY A 136 16.04 -1.99 2.68
CA GLY A 136 14.92 -1.24 2.12
C GLY A 136 15.39 0.03 1.38
N ALA A 137 16.46 0.68 1.84
CA ALA A 137 17.07 1.81 1.16
C ALA A 137 17.60 1.41 -0.22
N ALA A 138 18.32 0.28 -0.33
CA ALA A 138 18.79 -0.27 -1.60
C ALA A 138 17.64 -0.66 -2.52
N TYR A 139 16.56 -1.27 -1.96
CA TYR A 139 15.34 -1.58 -2.70
C TYR A 139 14.72 -0.31 -3.29
N MET A 140 14.47 0.71 -2.47
CA MET A 140 13.86 1.97 -2.92
C MET A 140 14.73 2.71 -3.94
N ARG A 141 16.06 2.60 -3.84
CA ARG A 141 17.01 3.22 -4.78
C ARG A 141 17.02 2.53 -6.14
N THR A 142 16.78 1.23 -6.21
CA THR A 142 16.95 0.43 -7.43
C THR A 142 15.64 -0.06 -8.04
N LYS A 143 14.63 -0.31 -7.24
CA LYS A 143 13.32 -0.87 -7.67
C LYS A 143 12.20 0.17 -7.53
N ASN A 144 11.09 -0.06 -8.21
CA ASN A 144 9.88 0.75 -8.03
C ASN A 144 9.10 0.21 -6.84
N LEU A 145 8.99 1.01 -5.80
CA LEU A 145 8.20 0.64 -4.62
C LEU A 145 6.71 0.60 -4.97
N ARG A 146 6.06 -0.53 -4.69
CA ARG A 146 4.61 -0.68 -4.73
C ARG A 146 4.07 -0.54 -3.32
N ALA A 147 3.26 0.49 -3.09
CA ALA A 147 2.71 0.79 -1.77
C ALA A 147 1.41 0.03 -1.52
N VAL A 148 1.44 -1.28 -1.64
CA VAL A 148 0.31 -2.18 -1.37
C VAL A 148 0.56 -2.88 -0.06
N VAL A 149 0.00 -2.34 1.03
CA VAL A 149 0.30 -2.77 2.41
C VAL A 149 -0.01 -4.23 2.71
N TRP A 150 -0.87 -4.86 1.93
CA TRP A 150 -1.22 -6.27 2.03
C TRP A 150 -0.27 -7.20 1.25
N ALA A 151 0.66 -6.66 0.44
CA ALA A 151 1.61 -7.48 -0.35
C ALA A 151 2.97 -7.69 0.36
N TYR A 152 3.01 -7.52 1.67
CA TYR A 152 4.20 -7.80 2.46
C TYR A 152 3.87 -8.09 3.93
N VAL A 153 4.67 -8.93 4.54
CA VAL A 153 4.71 -9.22 5.97
C VAL A 153 5.99 -8.61 6.55
N PHE A 154 5.92 -8.02 7.74
CA PHE A 154 7.02 -7.25 8.30
C PHE A 154 7.13 -7.38 9.82
N ARG A 155 8.32 -7.23 10.38
CA ARG A 155 8.56 -7.23 11.82
C ARG A 155 7.79 -6.12 12.53
N ARG A 156 7.04 -6.46 13.57
CA ARG A 156 6.23 -5.52 14.35
C ARG A 156 7.05 -4.35 14.92
N GLN A 157 8.31 -4.59 15.32
CA GLN A 157 9.19 -3.53 15.84
C GLN A 157 9.42 -2.36 14.85
N LEU A 158 9.28 -2.59 13.55
CA LEU A 158 9.46 -1.52 12.55
C LEU A 158 8.39 -0.41 12.67
N VAL A 159 7.25 -0.70 13.27
CA VAL A 159 6.13 0.24 13.42
C VAL A 159 5.97 0.84 14.82
N GLU A 160 6.98 0.75 15.70
CA GLU A 160 6.93 1.39 17.02
C GLU A 160 6.55 2.87 16.95
N ASN A 161 7.13 3.60 15.99
CA ASN A 161 6.93 5.04 15.80
C ASN A 161 6.38 5.40 14.40
N ILE A 162 5.80 4.43 13.67
CA ILE A 162 5.19 4.67 12.36
C ILE A 162 3.72 4.30 12.43
N ARG A 163 2.86 5.24 11.97
CA ARG A 163 1.41 5.04 11.87
C ARG A 163 0.92 5.55 10.53
N PHE A 164 -0.21 5.00 10.10
CA PHE A 164 -0.95 5.56 8.98
C PHE A 164 -1.52 6.92 9.34
N THR A 165 -1.48 7.86 8.41
CA THR A 165 -2.22 9.11 8.55
C THR A 165 -3.71 8.83 8.36
N PRO A 166 -4.57 9.09 9.36
CA PRO A 166 -5.99 8.76 9.27
C PRO A 166 -6.75 9.73 8.35
N ASN A 167 -7.91 9.27 7.83
CA ASN A 167 -8.85 10.09 7.03
C ASN A 167 -8.29 10.67 5.72
N ILE A 168 -7.21 10.10 5.18
CA ILE A 168 -6.67 10.49 3.87
C ILE A 168 -6.75 9.35 2.86
N TYR A 169 -6.67 9.69 1.58
CA TYR A 169 -6.34 8.76 0.51
C TYR A 169 -4.82 8.66 0.38
N HIS A 170 -4.32 7.52 -0.10
CA HIS A 170 -2.89 7.27 -0.28
C HIS A 170 -2.09 7.19 1.03
N GLU A 171 -2.74 6.81 2.13
CA GLU A 171 -2.11 6.55 3.43
C GLU A 171 -1.08 5.42 3.36
N ASP A 172 -1.30 4.48 2.45
CA ASP A 172 -0.42 3.34 2.16
C ASP A 172 0.91 3.78 1.53
N GLU A 173 0.89 4.80 0.68
CA GLU A 173 2.08 5.36 0.03
C GLU A 173 3.07 5.95 1.06
N GLU A 174 2.55 6.68 2.02
CA GLU A 174 3.33 7.30 3.09
C GLU A 174 3.87 6.25 4.06
N PHE A 175 3.00 5.36 4.53
CA PHE A 175 3.34 4.30 5.47
C PHE A 175 4.38 3.34 4.89
N THR A 176 4.15 2.84 3.67
CA THR A 176 5.05 1.86 3.04
C THR A 176 6.44 2.45 2.78
N ALA A 177 6.53 3.70 2.33
CA ALA A 177 7.82 4.35 2.12
C ALA A 177 8.62 4.47 3.42
N ARG A 178 7.96 4.83 4.52
CA ARG A 178 8.61 4.99 5.84
C ARG A 178 9.04 3.66 6.45
N ILE A 179 8.19 2.62 6.35
CA ILE A 179 8.53 1.32 6.93
C ILE A 179 9.64 0.64 6.15
N VAL A 180 9.56 0.63 4.81
CA VAL A 180 10.59 0.00 3.95
C VAL A 180 11.96 0.63 4.19
N LEU A 181 12.03 1.92 4.41
CA LEU A 181 13.30 2.60 4.66
C LEU A 181 14.02 2.09 5.94
N LYS A 182 13.27 1.60 6.93
CA LYS A 182 13.84 1.03 8.18
C LYS A 182 14.28 -0.42 8.04
N VAL A 183 13.93 -1.09 6.96
CA VAL A 183 14.22 -2.51 6.73
C VAL A 183 15.71 -2.71 6.42
N LYS A 184 16.37 -3.60 7.17
CA LYS A 184 17.76 -4.02 6.93
C LYS A 184 17.83 -5.28 6.07
N THR A 185 16.89 -6.20 6.30
CA THR A 185 16.82 -7.50 5.61
C THR A 185 15.47 -7.66 4.94
N LEU A 186 15.41 -7.34 3.64
CA LEU A 186 14.25 -7.50 2.77
C LEU A 186 14.47 -8.65 1.81
N PHE A 187 13.46 -9.50 1.66
CA PHE A 187 13.37 -10.47 0.58
C PHE A 187 12.12 -10.20 -0.24
N PHE A 188 12.22 -10.41 -1.53
CA PHE A 188 11.08 -10.38 -2.45
C PHE A 188 10.83 -11.77 -3.03
N SER A 189 9.57 -12.19 -3.03
CA SER A 189 9.12 -13.45 -3.63
C SER A 189 8.36 -13.26 -4.92
N SER A 190 8.59 -14.15 -5.88
CA SER A 190 7.73 -14.25 -7.09
C SER A 190 6.37 -14.90 -6.84
N CYS A 191 6.14 -15.45 -5.65
CA CYS A 191 4.89 -16.13 -5.28
C CYS A 191 3.68 -15.21 -5.33
N GLU A 192 2.61 -15.65 -5.94
CA GLU A 192 1.29 -15.02 -5.86
C GLU A 192 0.60 -15.46 -4.56
N ALA A 193 1.08 -14.93 -3.42
CA ALA A 193 0.65 -15.31 -2.08
C ALA A 193 -0.64 -14.61 -1.62
N TYR A 194 -1.14 -13.67 -2.39
CA TYR A 194 -2.33 -12.88 -2.10
C TYR A 194 -3.30 -12.90 -3.28
N PHE A 195 -4.60 -13.06 -3.01
CA PHE A 195 -5.67 -12.92 -3.97
C PHE A 195 -6.40 -11.61 -3.76
N TYR A 196 -6.26 -10.68 -4.69
CA TYR A 196 -6.94 -9.38 -4.69
C TYR A 196 -8.27 -9.50 -5.46
N ARG A 197 -9.38 -9.22 -4.79
CA ARG A 197 -10.72 -9.30 -5.36
C ARG A 197 -11.13 -8.01 -6.06
N LEU A 198 -11.38 -8.09 -7.36
CA LEU A 198 -11.95 -6.96 -8.08
C LEU A 198 -13.45 -6.84 -7.78
N ARG A 199 -13.88 -5.73 -7.20
CA ARG A 199 -15.29 -5.42 -6.92
C ARG A 199 -15.72 -4.11 -7.57
N GLN A 200 -17.00 -4.06 -8.03
CA GLN A 200 -17.57 -2.85 -8.62
C GLN A 200 -17.76 -1.70 -7.61
N GLN A 201 -17.88 -2.03 -6.31
CA GLN A 201 -18.09 -1.07 -5.21
C GLN A 201 -16.83 -0.87 -4.34
N SER A 202 -15.64 -0.95 -4.92
CA SER A 202 -14.40 -0.64 -4.19
C SER A 202 -14.27 0.87 -3.95
N ILE A 203 -13.63 1.27 -2.84
CA ILE A 203 -13.30 2.68 -2.53
C ILE A 203 -12.60 3.37 -3.70
N THR A 204 -11.84 2.62 -4.48
CA THR A 204 -11.11 3.12 -5.65
C THR A 204 -12.02 3.35 -6.88
N THR A 205 -13.22 2.73 -6.93
CA THR A 205 -14.13 2.80 -8.08
C THR A 205 -15.35 3.69 -7.84
N THR A 206 -15.69 3.99 -6.59
CA THR A 206 -16.97 4.56 -6.16
C THR A 206 -16.98 6.06 -6.06
N ARG A 207 -16.86 6.90 -6.83
CA ARG A 207 -17.15 8.36 -6.89
C ARG A 207 -16.11 9.12 -7.71
N ASN A 208 -16.49 9.43 -8.92
CA ASN A 208 -15.73 10.30 -9.84
C ASN A 208 -16.28 11.74 -9.87
N ASP A 209 -16.94 12.22 -8.79
CA ASP A 209 -17.31 13.61 -8.72
C ASP A 209 -16.08 14.51 -8.47
N SER A 210 -16.18 15.77 -8.83
CA SER A 210 -15.08 16.73 -8.77
C SER A 210 -14.53 16.94 -7.35
N LEU A 211 -15.37 16.81 -6.31
CA LEU A 211 -14.96 16.97 -4.91
C LEU A 211 -14.06 15.82 -4.47
N HIS A 212 -14.44 14.59 -4.79
CA HIS A 212 -13.65 13.40 -4.46
C HIS A 212 -12.33 13.36 -5.23
N ILE A 213 -12.35 13.72 -6.53
CA ILE A 213 -11.14 13.84 -7.33
C ILE A 213 -10.18 14.85 -6.70
N ASN A 214 -10.66 16.04 -6.34
CA ASN A 214 -9.83 17.07 -5.74
C ASN A 214 -9.27 16.59 -4.38
N LYS A 215 -10.09 16.02 -3.50
CA LYS A 215 -9.64 15.47 -2.22
C LYS A 215 -8.54 14.42 -2.40
N ARG A 216 -8.70 13.49 -3.34
CA ARG A 216 -7.65 12.49 -3.66
C ARG A 216 -6.35 13.13 -4.11
N LEU A 217 -6.42 14.09 -5.01
CA LEU A 217 -5.25 14.81 -5.51
C LEU A 217 -4.59 15.64 -4.41
N ASP A 218 -5.37 16.33 -3.57
CA ASP A 218 -4.84 17.13 -2.45
C ASP A 218 -4.14 16.24 -1.41
N ASN A 219 -4.72 15.08 -1.09
CA ASN A 219 -4.09 14.11 -0.19
C ASN A 219 -2.79 13.53 -0.79
N MET A 220 -2.78 13.20 -2.08
CA MET A 220 -1.56 12.74 -2.73
C MET A 220 -0.45 13.80 -2.72
N GLU A 221 -0.79 15.07 -3.00
CA GLU A 221 0.16 16.19 -2.89
C GLU A 221 0.71 16.34 -1.45
N MET A 222 -0.15 16.20 -0.45
CA MET A 222 0.24 16.23 0.96
C MET A 222 1.21 15.09 1.30
N VAL A 223 0.92 13.86 0.91
CA VAL A 223 1.79 12.69 1.12
C VAL A 223 3.16 12.92 0.48
N ILE A 224 3.20 13.39 -0.77
CA ILE A 224 4.46 13.70 -1.45
C ILE A 224 5.29 14.75 -0.68
N LYS A 225 4.64 15.81 -0.18
CA LYS A 225 5.30 16.86 0.62
C LYS A 225 5.83 16.31 1.95
N ASN A 226 5.10 15.41 2.60
CA ASN A 226 5.56 14.78 3.84
C ASN A 226 6.80 13.91 3.59
N LEU A 227 6.76 13.05 2.57
CA LEU A 227 7.93 12.23 2.21
C LEU A 227 9.12 13.07 1.73
N PHE A 228 8.88 14.20 1.07
CA PHE A 228 9.95 15.12 0.69
C PHE A 228 10.63 15.74 1.93
N LYS A 229 9.86 16.16 2.95
CA LYS A 229 10.40 16.62 4.23
C LYS A 229 11.17 15.53 4.95
N ASP A 230 10.70 14.29 4.89
CA ASP A 230 11.42 13.15 5.45
C ASP A 230 12.77 12.98 4.72
N ALA A 231 12.80 13.05 3.38
CA ALA A 231 14.01 12.96 2.57
C ALA A 231 15.05 14.06 2.91
N GLU A 232 14.60 15.28 3.27
CA GLU A 232 15.51 16.37 3.65
C GLU A 232 16.29 16.07 4.94
N ARG A 233 15.79 15.20 5.82
CA ARG A 233 16.42 14.82 7.09
C ARG A 233 17.31 13.59 6.98
N LEU A 234 17.27 12.89 5.86
CA LEU A 234 18.00 11.65 5.60
C LEU A 234 19.35 11.93 4.94
N GLN A 235 20.25 10.93 4.97
CA GLN A 235 21.56 10.98 4.34
C GLN A 235 21.84 9.68 3.57
N GLY A 236 22.89 9.67 2.75
CA GLY A 236 23.37 8.48 2.07
C GLY A 236 22.33 7.77 1.18
N GLU A 237 22.27 6.46 1.27
CA GLU A 237 21.37 5.62 0.48
C GLU A 237 19.88 5.81 0.85
N GLU A 238 19.59 6.05 2.12
CA GLU A 238 18.22 6.29 2.58
C GLU A 238 17.64 7.54 1.92
N LYS A 239 18.42 8.63 1.86
CA LYS A 239 18.04 9.86 1.16
C LYS A 239 17.78 9.59 -0.32
N GLN A 240 18.71 8.89 -0.99
CA GLN A 240 18.57 8.57 -2.41
C GLN A 240 17.32 7.72 -2.69
N GLY A 241 17.04 6.73 -1.86
CA GLY A 241 15.84 5.91 -1.94
C GLY A 241 14.56 6.72 -1.79
N MET A 242 14.49 7.57 -0.76
CA MET A 242 13.33 8.43 -0.51
C MET A 242 13.16 9.49 -1.60
N GLU A 243 14.24 10.13 -2.07
CA GLU A 243 14.19 11.08 -3.19
C GLU A 243 13.65 10.43 -4.47
N ARG A 244 14.05 9.18 -4.76
CA ARG A 244 13.51 8.43 -5.89
C ARG A 244 12.01 8.19 -5.71
N ARG A 245 11.56 7.80 -4.50
CA ARG A 245 10.14 7.59 -4.21
C ARG A 245 9.33 8.87 -4.41
N VAL A 246 9.81 9.98 -3.86
CA VAL A 246 9.19 11.30 -4.05
C VAL A 246 9.07 11.66 -5.52
N ALA A 247 10.14 11.45 -6.30
CA ALA A 247 10.12 11.74 -7.73
C ALA A 247 9.11 10.88 -8.51
N GLN A 248 8.99 9.58 -8.17
CA GLN A 248 8.00 8.68 -8.76
C GLN A 248 6.58 9.12 -8.43
N LEU A 249 6.29 9.38 -7.14
CA LEU A 249 4.95 9.84 -6.72
C LEU A 249 4.60 11.19 -7.33
N THR A 250 5.57 12.10 -7.48
CA THR A 250 5.34 13.39 -8.16
C THR A 250 5.01 13.19 -9.65
N MET A 251 5.69 12.25 -10.31
CA MET A 251 5.37 11.85 -11.69
C MET A 251 3.93 11.30 -11.79
N ASP A 252 3.57 10.36 -10.90
CA ASP A 252 2.25 9.74 -10.85
C ASP A 252 1.16 10.76 -10.52
N TYR A 253 1.45 11.71 -9.64
CA TYR A 253 0.56 12.83 -9.32
C TYR A 253 0.28 13.69 -10.55
N ILE A 254 1.31 14.14 -11.27
CA ILE A 254 1.16 14.95 -12.49
C ILE A 254 0.31 14.20 -13.52
N PHE A 255 0.55 12.90 -13.72
CA PHE A 255 -0.24 12.06 -14.59
C PHE A 255 -1.70 11.95 -14.13
N ASN A 256 -1.93 11.72 -12.84
CA ASN A 256 -3.28 11.62 -12.26
C ASN A 256 -4.05 12.95 -12.36
N VAL A 257 -3.40 14.09 -12.14
CA VAL A 257 -4.03 15.40 -12.38
C VAL A 257 -4.49 15.52 -13.82
N ALA A 258 -3.61 15.24 -14.79
CA ALA A 258 -3.96 15.29 -16.21
C ALA A 258 -5.12 14.35 -16.54
N ARG A 259 -5.07 13.10 -16.10
CA ARG A 259 -6.03 12.03 -16.38
C ARG A 259 -7.41 12.29 -15.76
N LEU A 260 -7.43 12.70 -14.48
CA LEU A 260 -8.68 12.84 -13.72
C LEU A 260 -9.39 14.17 -14.00
N THR A 261 -8.63 15.25 -14.19
CA THR A 261 -9.24 16.57 -14.42
C THR A 261 -9.42 16.91 -15.89
N ARG A 262 -8.58 16.36 -16.77
CA ARG A 262 -8.51 16.69 -18.21
C ARG A 262 -8.45 18.21 -18.47
N SER A 263 -7.94 18.96 -17.51
CA SER A 263 -7.88 20.41 -17.49
C SER A 263 -6.43 20.92 -17.50
N ALA A 264 -6.06 21.63 -18.56
CA ALA A 264 -4.75 22.27 -18.62
C ALA A 264 -4.62 23.39 -17.56
N VAL A 265 -5.70 24.08 -17.23
CA VAL A 265 -5.71 25.12 -16.19
C VAL A 265 -5.42 24.52 -14.82
N GLU A 266 -6.12 23.44 -14.46
CA GLU A 266 -5.90 22.77 -13.16
C GLU A 266 -4.51 22.15 -13.10
N LEU A 267 -4.03 21.56 -14.18
CA LEU A 267 -2.66 21.02 -14.24
C LEU A 267 -1.61 22.12 -13.99
N GLU A 268 -1.70 23.27 -14.66
CA GLU A 268 -0.73 24.36 -14.45
C GLU A 268 -0.82 24.96 -13.04
N LYS A 269 -2.00 25.07 -12.46
CA LYS A 269 -2.21 25.48 -11.08
C LYS A 269 -1.48 24.54 -10.12
N ARG A 270 -1.67 23.22 -10.25
CA ARG A 270 -1.02 22.23 -9.40
C ARG A 270 0.50 22.14 -9.63
N ILE A 271 0.96 22.31 -10.86
CA ILE A 271 2.39 22.46 -11.17
C ILE A 271 2.98 23.69 -10.45
N SER A 272 2.25 24.79 -10.38
CA SER A 272 2.68 25.98 -9.62
C SER A 272 2.85 25.66 -8.12
N ASN A 273 1.94 24.88 -7.53
CA ASN A 273 2.05 24.43 -6.14
C ASN A 273 3.27 23.54 -5.91
N LEU A 274 3.51 22.58 -6.81
CA LEU A 274 4.70 21.72 -6.76
C LEU A 274 6.00 22.54 -6.85
N ARG A 275 6.04 23.60 -7.67
CA ARG A 275 7.20 24.52 -7.73
C ARG A 275 7.47 25.21 -6.41
N LYS A 276 6.44 25.74 -5.76
CA LYS A 276 6.55 26.38 -4.45
C LYS A 276 7.12 25.43 -3.39
N SER A 277 6.83 24.13 -3.54
CA SER A 277 7.31 23.06 -2.66
C SER A 277 8.62 22.41 -3.12
N ARG A 278 9.31 22.94 -4.13
CA ARG A 278 10.55 22.39 -4.71
C ARG A 278 10.44 20.96 -5.27
N LEU A 279 9.22 20.51 -5.56
CA LEU A 279 8.92 19.20 -6.13
C LEU A 279 8.90 19.20 -7.66
N TYR A 280 8.93 20.37 -8.28
CA TYR A 280 8.95 20.55 -9.72
C TYR A 280 9.91 21.68 -10.10
N PRO A 281 10.70 21.56 -11.21
CA PRO A 281 10.66 20.49 -12.22
C PRO A 281 11.10 19.11 -11.67
N LEU A 282 10.63 18.04 -12.31
CA LEU A 282 11.07 16.68 -11.95
C LEU A 282 12.59 16.56 -12.07
N PRO A 283 13.28 15.96 -11.08
CA PRO A 283 14.73 15.92 -11.02
C PRO A 283 15.36 15.18 -12.22
N LYS A 284 16.51 15.66 -12.71
CA LYS A 284 17.25 15.06 -13.82
C LYS A 284 17.98 13.80 -13.36
N LYS A 285 17.20 12.72 -13.18
CA LYS A 285 17.66 11.37 -12.81
C LYS A 285 17.19 10.35 -13.85
N SER A 286 17.88 9.20 -13.91
CA SER A 286 17.59 8.11 -14.86
C SER A 286 17.03 6.90 -14.12
N TYR A 287 15.91 7.08 -13.39
CA TYR A 287 15.31 6.01 -12.58
C TYR A 287 14.74 4.88 -13.42
N THR A 288 13.97 5.23 -14.47
CA THR A 288 13.44 4.30 -15.47
C THR A 288 13.30 5.02 -16.81
N TYR A 289 13.20 4.26 -17.90
CA TYR A 289 12.94 4.83 -19.22
C TYR A 289 11.65 5.67 -19.26
N ILE A 290 10.57 5.15 -18.64
CA ILE A 290 9.29 5.85 -18.56
C ILE A 290 9.45 7.18 -17.81
N TYR A 291 10.19 7.19 -16.70
CA TYR A 291 10.45 8.40 -15.94
C TYR A 291 11.18 9.46 -16.76
N ILE A 292 12.23 9.04 -17.50
CA ILE A 292 13.02 9.95 -18.35
C ILE A 292 12.12 10.59 -19.40
N LEU A 293 11.34 9.78 -20.13
CA LEU A 293 10.41 10.25 -21.15
C LEU A 293 9.37 11.22 -20.56
N PHE A 294 8.68 10.81 -19.48
CA PHE A 294 7.67 11.61 -18.83
C PHE A 294 8.21 12.95 -18.35
N ARG A 295 9.37 12.94 -17.68
CA ARG A 295 10.05 14.16 -17.22
C ARG A 295 10.36 15.09 -18.38
N THR A 296 10.93 14.57 -19.46
CA THR A 296 11.30 15.38 -20.66
C THR A 296 10.08 16.06 -21.25
N VAL A 297 8.97 15.34 -21.36
CA VAL A 297 7.70 15.88 -21.86
C VAL A 297 7.13 16.91 -20.88
N THR A 298 6.92 16.52 -19.61
CA THR A 298 6.13 17.33 -18.68
C THR A 298 6.87 18.53 -18.12
N ASN A 299 8.20 18.58 -18.16
CA ASN A 299 8.95 19.75 -17.73
C ASN A 299 8.81 20.95 -18.70
N THR A 300 8.14 20.80 -19.82
CA THR A 300 7.79 21.89 -20.76
C THR A 300 6.28 22.19 -20.75
N ARG A 301 5.90 23.45 -21.03
CA ARG A 301 4.47 23.81 -21.15
C ARG A 301 3.80 23.09 -22.32
N LEU A 302 4.49 23.01 -23.47
CA LEU A 302 3.94 22.32 -24.64
C LEU A 302 3.71 20.83 -24.33
N GLY A 303 4.69 20.17 -23.71
CA GLY A 303 4.57 18.76 -23.36
C GLY A 303 3.41 18.48 -22.38
N ARG A 304 3.14 19.36 -21.40
CA ARG A 304 1.99 19.22 -20.51
C ARG A 304 0.65 19.38 -21.25
N ARG A 305 0.57 20.28 -22.26
CA ARG A 305 -0.62 20.37 -23.13
C ARG A 305 -0.80 19.11 -23.96
N LEU A 306 0.29 18.57 -24.51
CA LEU A 306 0.26 17.28 -25.24
C LEU A 306 -0.19 16.13 -24.33
N LEU A 307 0.27 16.10 -23.07
CA LEU A 307 -0.19 15.10 -22.09
C LEU A 307 -1.71 15.17 -21.89
N ILE A 308 -2.29 16.37 -21.72
CA ILE A 308 -3.75 16.54 -21.59
C ILE A 308 -4.47 16.03 -22.84
N LEU A 309 -3.98 16.34 -24.04
CA LEU A 309 -4.57 15.84 -25.29
C LEU A 309 -4.50 14.31 -25.37
N ALA A 310 -3.34 13.73 -25.06
CA ALA A 310 -3.14 12.28 -25.08
C ALA A 310 -4.10 11.55 -24.12
N VAL A 311 -4.22 12.01 -22.86
CA VAL A 311 -5.14 11.38 -21.89
C VAL A 311 -6.61 11.60 -22.19
N SER A 312 -6.94 12.66 -22.96
CA SER A 312 -8.32 12.93 -23.42
C SER A 312 -8.72 12.03 -24.58
N LEU A 313 -7.76 11.72 -25.48
CA LEU A 313 -7.97 10.82 -26.62
C LEU A 313 -7.98 9.34 -26.20
N LEU A 314 -7.17 8.98 -25.21
CA LEU A 314 -7.21 7.65 -24.63
C LEU A 314 -8.51 7.56 -23.83
N ASN A 315 -9.58 6.98 -24.44
CA ASN A 315 -10.73 6.51 -23.70
C ASN A 315 -10.26 5.43 -22.72
N TYR A 316 -9.75 5.84 -21.58
CA TYR A 316 -9.40 4.94 -20.48
C TYR A 316 -10.72 4.41 -19.92
N LYS A 317 -11.29 3.41 -20.60
CA LYS A 317 -12.28 2.52 -20.00
C LYS A 317 -11.52 1.76 -18.91
N ARG A 318 -11.90 1.98 -17.65
CA ARG A 318 -11.60 1.07 -16.55
C ARG A 318 -12.35 -0.23 -16.73
#